data_dbc6e01537b2e580151890670abe161a
#
_entry.id   dbc6e01537b2e580151890670abe161a
#
_cell.length_a   1.000
_cell.length_b   1.000
_cell.length_c   1.000
_cell.angle_alpha   90.00
_cell.angle_beta   90.00
_cell.angle_gamma   90.00
#
_symmetry.space_group_name_H-M   'P 1'
#
loop_
_entity.id
_entity.type
_entity.pdbx_description
1 polymer ?
#
loop_
_entity_poly.entity_id
_entity_poly.type
_entity_poly.pdbx_seq_one_letter_code
_entity_poly.pdbx_strand_id
1 'polypeptide(L)'
;MNKNRLLSLLFLLIVGTTFAQHQFHFKDGKFKVVQFTDIHWDPTSPGCDTTRNTILAVLNQEKPDIAILTGDVVTANPAKKGWEAIIKIFEEAKMPFAVTLGNHDAEPQFMSKQEIFDMLLKSAYFVGSHGPEGIPGHGQYVIPVYGSKEKDKVKSLLYCIDSNNYPETDELGHYDWIHFEQIAWYRDQSKRYTAMNGGKPLPALAFFHIALPEYKNLMNRKGTWGRCDEGEVCSADINSGMFASFAECKDVMGVFVGHDHDNEFIGLEKGICLAYGRVTGTDAYGGLVRGGRVIEMYEGERRFDSWVTTPHGKEFAFYYPSGITSIDEEGAYLPAVNVKPKKHGVNYTYYEGKFKKTADIFNNGKKMKEGVLNNFI
;
A
#
# COMPACT_ATOMS: atom_id res chain seq x y z
N MET A 1 2.06 59.37 -45.31
CA MET A 1 1.33 58.12 -45.62
C MET A 1 1.71 57.08 -44.60
N ASN A 2 0.89 57.01 -43.55
CA ASN A 2 1.09 56.04 -42.47
C ASN A 2 0.33 54.74 -42.77
N LYS A 3 1.05 53.62 -42.80
CA LYS A 3 0.45 52.30 -42.91
C LYS A 3 0.42 51.68 -41.52
N ASN A 4 -0.75 51.75 -40.86
CA ASN A 4 -1.03 50.99 -39.66
C ASN A 4 -1.09 49.52 -39.99
N ARG A 5 -0.16 48.73 -39.45
CA ARG A 5 -0.28 47.26 -39.37
C ARG A 5 -1.02 46.91 -38.10
N LEU A 6 -2.25 46.45 -38.28
CA LEU A 6 -3.07 45.84 -37.26
C LEU A 6 -2.51 44.42 -37.04
N LEU A 7 -1.88 44.18 -35.86
CA LEU A 7 -1.46 42.83 -35.44
C LEU A 7 -2.63 42.23 -34.70
N SER A 8 -3.38 41.33 -35.34
CA SER A 8 -4.42 40.52 -34.69
C SER A 8 -3.75 39.44 -33.86
N LEU A 9 -3.76 39.60 -32.54
CA LEU A 9 -3.40 38.54 -31.59
C LEU A 9 -4.58 37.57 -31.55
N LEU A 10 -4.44 36.42 -32.18
CA LEU A 10 -5.36 35.29 -32.05
C LEU A 10 -5.05 34.61 -30.71
N PHE A 11 -5.81 34.91 -29.66
CA PHE A 11 -5.80 34.14 -28.44
C PHE A 11 -6.49 32.79 -28.71
N LEU A 12 -5.71 31.73 -28.91
CA LEU A 12 -6.22 30.37 -28.88
C LEU A 12 -6.59 30.06 -27.42
N LEU A 13 -7.87 30.17 -27.09
CA LEU A 13 -8.42 29.59 -25.86
C LEU A 13 -8.34 28.05 -26.02
N ILE A 14 -7.27 27.46 -25.52
CA ILE A 14 -7.23 26.03 -25.24
C ILE A 14 -8.16 25.85 -24.05
N VAL A 15 -9.41 25.48 -24.32
CA VAL A 15 -10.31 24.93 -23.31
C VAL A 15 -9.80 23.52 -23.04
N GLY A 16 -8.75 23.42 -22.24
CA GLY A 16 -8.41 22.18 -21.59
C GLY A 16 -9.54 21.88 -20.59
N THR A 17 -10.27 20.81 -20.81
CA THR A 17 -11.08 20.19 -19.75
C THR A 17 -10.10 19.75 -18.68
N THR A 18 -9.77 20.63 -17.75
CA THR A 18 -9.12 20.23 -16.51
C THR A 18 -10.17 19.44 -15.75
N PHE A 19 -10.12 18.11 -15.85
CA PHE A 19 -10.68 17.28 -14.80
C PHE A 19 -10.11 17.83 -13.49
N ALA A 20 -10.96 18.18 -12.55
CA ALA A 20 -10.53 18.69 -11.25
C ALA A 20 -9.71 17.55 -10.61
N GLN A 21 -8.40 17.64 -10.73
CA GLN A 21 -7.49 16.70 -10.08
C GLN A 21 -7.75 16.80 -8.59
N HIS A 22 -8.10 15.70 -7.93
CA HIS A 22 -8.35 15.67 -6.50
C HIS A 22 -7.12 16.22 -5.77
N GLN A 23 -7.30 17.31 -5.05
CA GLN A 23 -6.27 17.89 -4.20
C GLN A 23 -6.50 17.37 -2.77
N PHE A 24 -5.58 16.60 -2.25
CA PHE A 24 -5.69 16.03 -0.91
C PHE A 24 -5.12 16.95 0.14
N HIS A 25 -5.84 17.04 1.25
CA HIS A 25 -5.42 17.83 2.41
C HIS A 25 -5.57 17.02 3.68
N PHE A 26 -4.68 17.26 4.62
CA PHE A 26 -4.92 16.83 5.99
C PHE A 26 -6.22 17.48 6.50
N LYS A 27 -7.01 16.71 7.25
CA LYS A 27 -8.22 17.15 7.94
C LYS A 27 -8.02 16.93 9.43
N ASP A 28 -8.13 17.96 10.23
CA ASP A 28 -7.88 17.90 11.68
C ASP A 28 -6.54 17.25 12.04
N GLY A 29 -5.51 17.53 11.21
CA GLY A 29 -4.17 16.99 11.39
C GLY A 29 -3.97 15.52 10.97
N LYS A 30 -4.96 14.91 10.32
CA LYS A 30 -4.93 13.50 9.92
C LYS A 30 -5.23 13.33 8.43
N PHE A 31 -4.67 12.26 7.85
CA PHE A 31 -4.97 11.81 6.50
C PHE A 31 -5.00 10.28 6.48
N LYS A 32 -6.09 9.72 6.00
CA LYS A 32 -6.33 8.28 6.06
C LYS A 32 -6.33 7.64 4.69
N VAL A 33 -5.50 6.62 4.53
CA VAL A 33 -5.41 5.76 3.35
C VAL A 33 -5.98 4.40 3.70
N VAL A 34 -6.71 3.79 2.78
CA VAL A 34 -7.02 2.36 2.81
C VAL A 34 -6.32 1.69 1.64
N GLN A 35 -5.53 0.68 1.92
CA GLN A 35 -4.94 -0.21 0.93
C GLN A 35 -5.86 -1.42 0.73
N PHE A 36 -6.23 -1.67 -0.51
CA PHE A 36 -6.78 -2.93 -0.99
C PHE A 36 -5.75 -3.60 -1.88
N THR A 37 -5.62 -4.91 -1.79
CA THR A 37 -4.65 -5.67 -2.58
C THR A 37 -5.19 -7.04 -2.94
N ASP A 38 -4.67 -7.62 -3.99
CA ASP A 38 -5.02 -8.99 -4.37
C ASP A 38 -6.54 -9.19 -4.42
N ILE A 39 -7.19 -8.31 -5.20
CA ILE A 39 -8.64 -8.30 -5.37
C ILE A 39 -9.06 -9.50 -6.23
N HIS A 40 -8.23 -9.91 -7.18
CA HIS A 40 -8.45 -11.03 -8.07
C HIS A 40 -9.87 -11.07 -8.64
N TRP A 41 -10.31 -9.91 -9.14
CA TRP A 41 -11.65 -9.78 -9.68
C TRP A 41 -11.82 -10.64 -10.93
N ASP A 42 -12.66 -11.65 -10.83
CA ASP A 42 -13.10 -12.46 -11.96
C ASP A 42 -14.55 -12.09 -12.32
N PRO A 43 -14.78 -11.41 -13.47
CA PRO A 43 -16.13 -10.97 -13.87
C PRO A 43 -17.14 -12.10 -14.05
N THR A 44 -16.69 -13.34 -14.06
CA THR A 44 -17.54 -14.54 -14.22
C THR A 44 -17.82 -15.26 -12.90
N SER A 45 -17.13 -14.87 -11.84
CA SER A 45 -17.25 -15.50 -10.53
C SER A 45 -18.41 -14.93 -9.71
N PRO A 46 -19.15 -15.78 -9.00
CA PRO A 46 -20.10 -15.35 -7.99
C PRO A 46 -19.44 -14.66 -6.79
N GLY A 47 -18.13 -14.77 -6.62
CA GLY A 47 -17.34 -14.14 -5.58
C GLY A 47 -17.28 -12.61 -5.68
N CYS A 48 -17.57 -12.05 -6.86
CA CYS A 48 -17.55 -10.60 -7.10
C CYS A 48 -18.42 -9.81 -6.14
N ASP A 49 -19.65 -10.28 -5.84
CA ASP A 49 -20.54 -9.59 -4.91
C ASP A 49 -19.97 -9.56 -3.49
N THR A 50 -19.34 -10.65 -3.06
CA THR A 50 -18.68 -10.72 -1.74
C THR A 50 -17.49 -9.78 -1.67
N THR A 51 -16.65 -9.77 -2.71
CA THR A 51 -15.50 -8.86 -2.84
C THR A 51 -15.96 -7.39 -2.82
N ARG A 52 -16.98 -7.05 -3.62
CA ARG A 52 -17.58 -5.70 -3.62
C ARG A 52 -18.08 -5.31 -2.22
N ASN A 53 -18.81 -6.20 -1.56
CA ASN A 53 -19.35 -5.94 -0.23
C ASN A 53 -18.23 -5.77 0.82
N THR A 54 -17.14 -6.52 0.72
CA THR A 54 -15.95 -6.36 1.57
C THR A 54 -15.34 -4.97 1.38
N ILE A 55 -15.09 -4.55 0.14
CA ILE A 55 -14.56 -3.21 -0.16
C ILE A 55 -15.47 -2.13 0.43
N LEU A 56 -16.78 -2.19 0.15
CA LEU A 56 -17.74 -1.21 0.63
C LEU A 56 -17.86 -1.20 2.17
N ALA A 57 -17.78 -2.35 2.82
CA ALA A 57 -17.81 -2.45 4.28
C ALA A 57 -16.61 -1.74 4.90
N VAL A 58 -15.40 -1.98 4.36
CA VAL A 58 -14.17 -1.32 4.83
C VAL A 58 -14.24 0.20 4.59
N LEU A 59 -14.63 0.63 3.39
CA LEU A 59 -14.79 2.06 3.08
C LEU A 59 -15.80 2.76 4.01
N ASN A 60 -16.93 2.11 4.29
CA ASN A 60 -17.96 2.67 5.17
C ASN A 60 -17.52 2.74 6.63
N GLN A 61 -16.77 1.76 7.12
CA GLN A 61 -16.26 1.74 8.48
C GLN A 61 -15.15 2.79 8.68
N GLU A 62 -14.22 2.88 7.74
CA GLU A 62 -13.01 3.67 7.88
C GLU A 62 -13.13 5.10 7.36
N LYS A 63 -13.96 5.34 6.37
CA LYS A 63 -14.15 6.64 5.71
C LYS A 63 -12.81 7.28 5.33
N PRO A 64 -11.98 6.60 4.53
CA PRO A 64 -10.66 7.10 4.17
C PRO A 64 -10.74 8.34 3.27
N ASP A 65 -9.63 9.05 3.14
CA ASP A 65 -9.49 10.15 2.20
C ASP A 65 -9.16 9.64 0.78
N ILE A 66 -8.50 8.47 0.69
CA ILE A 66 -8.15 7.79 -0.55
C ILE A 66 -8.07 6.28 -0.34
N ALA A 67 -8.42 5.51 -1.36
CA ALA A 67 -8.11 4.10 -1.46
C ALA A 67 -6.93 3.88 -2.42
N ILE A 68 -6.01 2.96 -2.10
CA ILE A 68 -4.91 2.56 -2.99
C ILE A 68 -5.00 1.05 -3.23
N LEU A 69 -5.12 0.67 -4.50
CA LEU A 69 -5.14 -0.71 -4.94
C LEU A 69 -3.72 -1.11 -5.31
N THR A 70 -3.17 -2.07 -4.58
CA THR A 70 -1.77 -2.48 -4.76
C THR A 70 -1.64 -3.81 -5.51
N GLY A 71 -2.18 -3.85 -6.71
CA GLY A 71 -1.97 -4.91 -7.69
C GLY A 71 -2.89 -6.12 -7.56
N ASP A 72 -2.81 -6.93 -8.59
CA ASP A 72 -3.64 -8.12 -8.82
C ASP A 72 -5.13 -7.82 -8.64
N VAL A 73 -5.54 -6.75 -9.33
CA VAL A 73 -6.89 -6.19 -9.22
C VAL A 73 -7.87 -6.98 -10.07
N VAL A 74 -7.54 -7.21 -11.35
CA VAL A 74 -8.37 -7.95 -12.29
C VAL A 74 -7.54 -9.04 -12.95
N THR A 75 -7.78 -10.28 -12.60
CA THR A 75 -6.94 -11.42 -12.97
C THR A 75 -7.67 -12.48 -13.80
N ALA A 76 -8.81 -12.11 -14.44
CA ALA A 76 -9.58 -12.99 -15.27
C ALA A 76 -10.27 -12.26 -16.44
N ASN A 77 -10.57 -13.01 -17.50
CA ASN A 77 -11.33 -12.50 -18.64
C ASN A 77 -12.85 -12.59 -18.40
N PRO A 78 -13.63 -11.62 -18.94
CA PRO A 78 -13.19 -10.49 -19.77
C PRO A 78 -12.64 -9.31 -18.94
N ALA A 79 -11.34 -9.11 -18.97
CA ALA A 79 -10.60 -8.17 -18.11
C ALA A 79 -11.18 -6.73 -18.17
N LYS A 80 -11.57 -6.28 -19.36
CA LYS A 80 -12.21 -4.95 -19.52
C LYS A 80 -13.48 -4.81 -18.64
N LYS A 81 -14.32 -5.83 -18.57
CA LYS A 81 -15.53 -5.80 -17.71
C LYS A 81 -15.16 -5.81 -16.23
N GLY A 82 -14.07 -6.49 -15.89
CA GLY A 82 -13.52 -6.48 -14.53
C GLY A 82 -13.12 -5.07 -14.11
N TRP A 83 -12.31 -4.41 -14.92
CA TRP A 83 -11.89 -3.03 -14.67
C TRP A 83 -13.06 -2.04 -14.65
N GLU A 84 -14.04 -2.18 -15.54
CA GLU A 84 -15.28 -1.39 -15.51
C GLU A 84 -16.03 -1.57 -14.17
N ALA A 85 -16.10 -2.80 -13.65
CA ALA A 85 -16.76 -3.09 -12.39
C ALA A 85 -15.99 -2.50 -11.19
N ILE A 86 -14.68 -2.64 -11.16
CA ILE A 86 -13.82 -2.06 -10.11
C ILE A 86 -13.95 -0.53 -10.10
N ILE A 87 -13.78 0.13 -11.23
CA ILE A 87 -13.95 1.58 -11.36
C ILE A 87 -15.31 2.02 -10.81
N LYS A 88 -16.37 1.33 -11.20
CA LYS A 88 -17.73 1.62 -10.78
C LYS A 88 -17.93 1.53 -9.26
N ILE A 89 -17.28 0.59 -8.57
CA ILE A 89 -17.34 0.48 -7.11
C ILE A 89 -16.88 1.78 -6.45
N PHE A 90 -15.73 2.32 -6.88
CA PHE A 90 -15.17 3.55 -6.30
C PHE A 90 -15.93 4.81 -6.73
N GLU A 91 -16.48 4.85 -7.95
CA GLU A 91 -17.35 5.93 -8.42
C GLU A 91 -18.67 5.99 -7.64
N GLU A 92 -19.34 4.86 -7.44
CA GLU A 92 -20.55 4.77 -6.64
C GLU A 92 -20.32 5.14 -5.18
N ALA A 93 -19.18 4.74 -4.63
CA ALA A 93 -18.76 5.13 -3.28
C ALA A 93 -18.28 6.58 -3.20
N LYS A 94 -18.12 7.29 -4.32
CA LYS A 94 -17.50 8.63 -4.43
C LYS A 94 -16.14 8.68 -3.74
N MET A 95 -15.37 7.61 -3.88
CA MET A 95 -14.08 7.42 -3.22
C MET A 95 -12.94 7.65 -4.22
N PRO A 96 -12.08 8.66 -3.99
CA PRO A 96 -10.85 8.78 -4.76
C PRO A 96 -10.00 7.52 -4.60
N PHE A 97 -9.45 7.02 -5.72
CA PHE A 97 -8.61 5.83 -5.68
C PHE A 97 -7.40 5.94 -6.60
N ALA A 98 -6.34 5.25 -6.20
CA ALA A 98 -5.10 5.08 -6.95
C ALA A 98 -4.84 3.59 -7.21
N VAL A 99 -4.03 3.27 -8.20
CA VAL A 99 -3.72 1.88 -8.59
C VAL A 99 -2.22 1.77 -8.85
N THR A 100 -1.59 0.75 -8.29
CA THR A 100 -0.37 0.14 -8.82
C THR A 100 -0.74 -1.24 -9.37
N LEU A 101 -0.16 -1.64 -10.49
CA LEU A 101 -0.48 -2.94 -11.08
C LEU A 101 0.34 -4.06 -10.42
N GLY A 102 -0.26 -5.25 -10.38
CA GLY A 102 0.40 -6.49 -10.01
C GLY A 102 0.84 -7.30 -11.24
N ASN A 103 1.45 -8.45 -10.98
CA ASN A 103 1.95 -9.30 -12.05
C ASN A 103 0.83 -9.96 -12.86
N HIS A 104 -0.35 -10.17 -12.27
CA HIS A 104 -1.48 -10.77 -12.98
C HIS A 104 -2.39 -9.78 -13.72
N ASP A 105 -2.30 -8.48 -13.47
CA ASP A 105 -3.21 -7.50 -14.08
C ASP A 105 -3.03 -7.36 -15.61
N ALA A 106 -1.84 -7.57 -16.11
CA ALA A 106 -1.49 -7.36 -17.52
C ALA A 106 -0.77 -8.57 -18.12
N GLU A 107 -1.19 -9.76 -17.81
CA GLU A 107 -0.75 -10.97 -18.49
C GLU A 107 -1.13 -10.94 -19.98
N PRO A 108 -0.40 -11.65 -20.88
CA PRO A 108 -0.57 -11.54 -22.33
C PRO A 108 -2.00 -11.79 -22.86
N GLN A 109 -2.80 -12.54 -22.14
CA GLN A 109 -4.21 -12.84 -22.47
C GLN A 109 -5.20 -11.76 -22.01
N PHE A 110 -4.76 -10.75 -21.27
CA PHE A 110 -5.61 -9.69 -20.71
C PHE A 110 -5.40 -8.35 -21.44
N MET A 111 -5.62 -7.25 -20.75
CA MET A 111 -5.36 -5.91 -21.23
C MET A 111 -3.91 -5.52 -20.99
N SER A 112 -3.33 -4.73 -21.86
CA SER A 112 -2.03 -4.11 -21.59
C SER A 112 -2.12 -3.08 -20.45
N LYS A 113 -1.01 -2.83 -19.77
CA LYS A 113 -0.91 -1.77 -18.73
C LYS A 113 -1.36 -0.41 -19.27
N GLN A 114 -1.04 -0.09 -20.52
CA GLN A 114 -1.49 1.14 -21.17
C GLN A 114 -3.01 1.21 -21.29
N GLU A 115 -3.67 0.16 -21.79
CA GLU A 115 -5.14 0.12 -21.95
C GLU A 115 -5.85 0.22 -20.61
N ILE A 116 -5.30 -0.41 -19.57
CA ILE A 116 -5.82 -0.32 -18.21
C ILE A 116 -5.80 1.14 -17.73
N PHE A 117 -4.66 1.81 -17.84
CA PHE A 117 -4.54 3.22 -17.42
C PHE A 117 -5.38 4.16 -18.29
N ASP A 118 -5.52 3.89 -19.59
CA ASP A 118 -6.44 4.63 -20.48
C ASP A 118 -7.91 4.52 -20.02
N MET A 119 -8.29 3.41 -19.40
CA MET A 119 -9.61 3.27 -18.77
C MET A 119 -9.70 4.00 -17.44
N LEU A 120 -8.75 3.81 -16.56
CA LEU A 120 -8.70 4.43 -15.23
C LEU A 120 -8.77 5.95 -15.33
N LEU A 121 -8.02 6.55 -16.26
CA LEU A 121 -7.99 8.00 -16.48
C LEU A 121 -9.30 8.61 -16.97
N LYS A 122 -10.29 7.81 -17.37
CA LYS A 122 -11.65 8.29 -17.69
C LYS A 122 -12.50 8.51 -16.46
N SER A 123 -12.15 7.90 -15.34
CA SER A 123 -12.86 8.09 -14.07
C SER A 123 -12.44 9.38 -13.39
N ALA A 124 -13.41 10.18 -12.97
CA ALA A 124 -13.17 11.39 -12.18
C ALA A 124 -12.64 11.10 -10.77
N TYR A 125 -12.72 9.86 -10.32
CA TYR A 125 -12.25 9.43 -9.00
C TYR A 125 -10.87 8.78 -9.03
N PHE A 126 -10.35 8.47 -10.21
CA PHE A 126 -9.00 7.94 -10.32
C PHE A 126 -7.96 9.04 -10.12
N VAL A 127 -6.98 8.76 -9.24
CA VAL A 127 -5.90 9.68 -8.88
C VAL A 127 -4.57 9.06 -9.26
N GLY A 128 -4.23 9.17 -10.53
CA GLY A 128 -2.99 8.63 -11.05
C GLY A 128 -2.65 9.15 -12.43
N SER A 129 -1.61 8.61 -13.00
CA SER A 129 -1.17 8.91 -14.37
C SER A 129 -0.44 7.72 -14.96
N HIS A 130 -0.20 7.73 -16.27
CA HIS A 130 0.65 6.74 -16.92
C HIS A 130 2.07 6.69 -16.34
N GLY A 131 2.50 7.75 -15.68
CA GLY A 131 3.88 7.91 -15.25
C GLY A 131 4.76 8.54 -16.31
N PRO A 132 6.07 8.63 -16.07
CA PRO A 132 7.02 9.18 -17.04
C PRO A 132 7.24 8.23 -18.21
N GLU A 133 7.38 8.79 -19.39
CA GLU A 133 7.75 8.04 -20.60
C GLU A 133 9.22 7.58 -20.57
N GLY A 134 9.49 6.45 -21.18
CA GLY A 134 10.86 5.96 -21.40
C GLY A 134 11.54 5.30 -20.22
N ILE A 135 10.81 5.03 -19.13
CA ILE A 135 11.32 4.19 -18.04
C ILE A 135 10.48 2.92 -17.92
N PRO A 136 11.04 1.81 -17.43
CA PRO A 136 10.31 0.57 -17.18
C PRO A 136 9.10 0.76 -16.25
N GLY A 137 8.15 -0.17 -16.34
CA GLY A 137 6.92 -0.12 -15.57
C GLY A 137 5.89 0.85 -16.13
N HIS A 138 4.71 0.93 -15.50
CA HIS A 138 3.62 1.78 -15.91
C HIS A 138 2.80 2.26 -14.71
N GLY A 139 2.43 3.55 -14.70
CA GLY A 139 1.66 4.09 -13.57
C GLY A 139 2.53 4.44 -12.37
N GLN A 140 3.69 5.05 -12.60
CA GLN A 140 4.53 5.58 -11.54
C GLN A 140 4.20 7.05 -11.31
N TYR A 141 3.71 7.39 -10.14
CA TYR A 141 3.31 8.76 -9.82
C TYR A 141 3.40 9.07 -8.33
N VAL A 142 3.35 10.36 -8.01
CA VAL A 142 3.35 10.86 -6.64
C VAL A 142 2.03 11.56 -6.38
N ILE A 143 1.41 11.27 -5.25
CA ILE A 143 0.22 11.96 -4.77
C ILE A 143 0.64 12.85 -3.60
N PRO A 144 0.68 14.18 -3.77
CA PRO A 144 0.98 15.10 -2.69
C PRO A 144 -0.23 15.28 -1.78
N VAL A 145 0.02 15.30 -0.47
CA VAL A 145 -0.97 15.63 0.55
C VAL A 145 -0.60 16.98 1.16
N TYR A 146 -1.48 17.93 1.06
CA TYR A 146 -1.29 19.31 1.49
C TYR A 146 -1.72 19.52 2.94
N GLY A 147 -1.25 20.60 3.53
CA GLY A 147 -1.57 20.94 4.90
C GLY A 147 -3.05 21.30 5.12
N SER A 148 -3.52 21.07 6.35
CA SER A 148 -4.87 21.44 6.77
C SER A 148 -5.08 22.97 6.83
N LYS A 149 -4.06 23.71 7.27
CA LYS A 149 -4.03 25.17 7.37
C LYS A 149 -3.27 25.81 6.22
N GLU A 150 -2.06 25.30 5.92
CA GLU A 150 -1.21 25.75 4.82
C GLU A 150 -1.55 24.97 3.55
N LYS A 151 -2.70 25.31 2.95
CA LYS A 151 -3.30 24.53 1.84
C LYS A 151 -2.50 24.51 0.54
N ASP A 152 -1.51 25.36 0.42
CA ASP A 152 -0.56 25.45 -0.70
C ASP A 152 0.75 24.67 -0.45
N LYS A 153 0.95 24.20 0.79
CA LYS A 153 2.17 23.48 1.17
C LYS A 153 1.95 21.97 1.25
N VAL A 154 2.75 21.22 0.54
CA VAL A 154 2.80 19.77 0.65
C VAL A 154 3.38 19.40 2.02
N LYS A 155 2.73 18.48 2.71
CA LYS A 155 3.12 17.99 4.04
C LYS A 155 3.48 16.51 4.05
N SER A 156 2.98 15.73 3.09
CA SER A 156 3.30 14.32 2.93
C SER A 156 3.18 13.89 1.48
N LEU A 157 3.77 12.74 1.15
CA LEU A 157 3.77 12.16 -0.18
C LEU A 157 3.33 10.70 -0.14
N LEU A 158 2.56 10.28 -1.15
CA LEU A 158 2.29 8.88 -1.42
C LEU A 158 2.92 8.54 -2.78
N TYR A 159 3.87 7.62 -2.78
CA TYR A 159 4.50 7.10 -3.99
C TYR A 159 3.76 5.85 -4.44
N CYS A 160 3.27 5.85 -5.66
CA CYS A 160 2.77 4.67 -6.35
C CYS A 160 3.81 4.25 -7.37
N ILE A 161 4.27 3.01 -7.31
CA ILE A 161 5.36 2.49 -8.15
C ILE A 161 4.92 1.16 -8.75
N ASP A 162 5.22 0.92 -10.02
CA ASP A 162 5.04 -0.38 -10.64
C ASP A 162 6.20 -1.29 -10.23
N SER A 163 5.92 -2.39 -9.55
CA SER A 163 6.95 -3.39 -9.20
C SER A 163 7.31 -4.33 -10.35
N ASN A 164 6.72 -4.11 -11.52
CA ASN A 164 6.80 -4.94 -12.72
C ASN A 164 6.14 -6.33 -12.55
N ASN A 165 6.40 -7.25 -13.46
CA ASN A 165 5.72 -8.56 -13.50
C ASN A 165 6.74 -9.70 -13.44
N TYR A 166 7.24 -10.12 -14.63
CA TYR A 166 8.15 -11.23 -14.84
C TYR A 166 9.37 -10.75 -15.62
N PRO A 167 10.57 -11.26 -15.34
CA PRO A 167 11.76 -10.92 -16.09
C PRO A 167 11.71 -11.49 -17.51
N GLU A 168 12.58 -11.00 -18.39
CA GLU A 168 12.66 -11.43 -19.79
C GLU A 168 13.08 -12.91 -19.92
N THR A 169 13.82 -13.42 -18.96
CA THR A 169 14.30 -14.83 -18.94
C THR A 169 14.24 -15.40 -17.52
N ASP A 170 13.96 -16.69 -17.41
CA ASP A 170 13.91 -17.42 -16.14
C ASP A 170 15.27 -17.42 -15.39
N GLU A 171 16.38 -17.16 -16.06
CA GLU A 171 17.71 -17.05 -15.45
C GLU A 171 17.82 -15.85 -14.50
N LEU A 172 16.96 -14.83 -14.66
CA LEU A 172 16.93 -13.63 -13.82
C LEU A 172 16.03 -13.80 -12.59
N GLY A 173 15.38 -14.94 -12.42
CA GLY A 173 14.47 -15.24 -11.32
C GLY A 173 13.02 -15.35 -11.77
N HIS A 174 12.14 -15.54 -10.80
CA HIS A 174 10.71 -15.73 -11.07
C HIS A 174 9.97 -14.42 -11.26
N TYR A 175 10.30 -13.40 -10.47
CA TYR A 175 9.68 -12.08 -10.54
C TYR A 175 10.68 -11.01 -10.98
N ASP A 176 10.19 -10.05 -11.75
CA ASP A 176 10.95 -8.86 -12.13
C ASP A 176 11.12 -7.92 -10.92
N TRP A 177 12.00 -6.96 -11.03
CA TRP A 177 12.34 -6.01 -9.95
C TRP A 177 12.01 -4.57 -10.33
N ILE A 178 12.03 -3.66 -9.38
CA ILE A 178 11.97 -2.23 -9.64
C ILE A 178 13.30 -1.80 -10.26
N HIS A 179 13.28 -1.37 -11.53
CA HIS A 179 14.47 -1.09 -12.32
C HIS A 179 15.18 0.20 -11.90
N PHE A 180 16.44 0.35 -12.29
CA PHE A 180 17.26 1.50 -11.91
C PHE A 180 16.69 2.84 -12.36
N GLU A 181 16.04 2.90 -13.51
CA GLU A 181 15.38 4.10 -14.01
C GLU A 181 14.17 4.49 -13.16
N GLN A 182 13.42 3.52 -12.65
CA GLN A 182 12.32 3.75 -11.71
C GLN A 182 12.85 4.25 -10.37
N ILE A 183 13.95 3.68 -9.91
CA ILE A 183 14.65 4.12 -8.69
C ILE A 183 15.19 5.54 -8.87
N ALA A 184 15.79 5.85 -10.01
CA ALA A 184 16.27 7.19 -10.33
C ALA A 184 15.11 8.21 -10.33
N TRP A 185 14.00 7.87 -10.96
CA TRP A 185 12.79 8.68 -10.92
C TRP A 185 12.31 8.95 -9.49
N TYR A 186 12.21 7.91 -8.65
CA TYR A 186 11.83 8.07 -7.24
C TYR A 186 12.79 9.04 -6.52
N ARG A 187 14.12 8.83 -6.67
CA ARG A 187 15.14 9.67 -6.04
C ARG A 187 15.04 11.12 -6.49
N ASP A 188 14.74 11.36 -7.74
CA ASP A 188 14.54 12.72 -8.28
C ASP A 188 13.27 13.37 -7.72
N GLN A 189 12.17 12.63 -7.60
CA GLN A 189 10.97 13.15 -6.94
C GLN A 189 11.24 13.47 -5.47
N SER A 190 11.86 12.56 -4.71
CA SER A 190 12.23 12.79 -3.31
C SER A 190 13.10 14.01 -3.14
N LYS A 191 14.14 14.16 -3.97
CA LYS A 191 15.03 15.33 -3.98
C LYS A 191 14.30 16.62 -4.29
N ARG A 192 13.40 16.61 -5.29
CA ARG A 192 12.58 17.75 -5.67
C ARG A 192 11.69 18.22 -4.51
N TYR A 193 10.93 17.32 -3.89
CA TYR A 193 10.05 17.67 -2.78
C TYR A 193 10.83 18.06 -1.53
N THR A 194 11.98 17.45 -1.28
CA THR A 194 12.91 17.84 -0.20
C THR A 194 13.38 19.30 -0.40
N ALA A 195 13.78 19.65 -1.61
CA ALA A 195 14.19 21.04 -1.92
C ALA A 195 13.03 22.02 -1.74
N MET A 196 11.81 21.68 -2.19
CA MET A 196 10.61 22.48 -2.00
C MET A 196 10.25 22.67 -0.50
N ASN A 197 10.63 21.71 0.35
CA ASN A 197 10.43 21.76 1.80
C ASN A 197 11.66 22.31 2.56
N GLY A 198 12.45 23.17 1.94
CA GLY A 198 13.60 23.82 2.58
C GLY A 198 14.73 22.84 2.96
N GLY A 199 14.95 21.81 2.18
CA GLY A 199 16.01 20.81 2.38
C GLY A 199 15.66 19.71 3.40
N LYS A 200 14.42 19.64 3.88
CA LYS A 200 13.97 18.60 4.81
C LYS A 200 13.09 17.58 4.07
N PRO A 201 13.40 16.29 4.12
CA PRO A 201 12.55 15.26 3.52
C PRO A 201 11.12 15.31 4.09
N LEU A 202 10.12 15.22 3.22
CA LEU A 202 8.73 15.11 3.62
C LEU A 202 8.42 13.68 4.09
N PRO A 203 7.57 13.50 5.11
CA PRO A 203 7.05 12.17 5.44
C PRO A 203 6.35 11.55 4.23
N ALA A 204 6.71 10.31 3.86
CA ALA A 204 6.15 9.66 2.71
C ALA A 204 5.82 8.19 2.98
N LEU A 205 4.87 7.65 2.20
CA LEU A 205 4.57 6.22 2.10
C LEU A 205 4.79 5.76 0.65
N ALA A 206 5.19 4.51 0.47
CA ALA A 206 5.34 3.90 -0.85
C ALA A 206 4.41 2.68 -0.98
N PHE A 207 3.81 2.53 -2.16
CA PHE A 207 2.85 1.49 -2.49
C PHE A 207 3.25 0.83 -3.81
N PHE A 208 3.33 -0.49 -3.80
CA PHE A 208 3.55 -1.32 -4.98
C PHE A 208 3.10 -2.76 -4.67
N HIS A 209 3.21 -3.67 -5.65
CA HIS A 209 2.63 -5.00 -5.50
C HIS A 209 3.62 -6.02 -4.95
N ILE A 210 4.69 -6.34 -5.68
CA ILE A 210 5.65 -7.38 -5.32
C ILE A 210 6.59 -6.90 -4.23
N ALA A 211 6.72 -7.65 -3.15
CA ALA A 211 7.55 -7.29 -2.01
C ALA A 211 9.05 -7.14 -2.37
N LEU A 212 9.74 -6.24 -1.69
CA LEU A 212 11.21 -6.14 -1.78
C LEU A 212 11.86 -7.31 -1.07
N PRO A 213 13.08 -7.73 -1.48
CA PRO A 213 13.82 -8.79 -0.80
C PRO A 213 14.02 -8.57 0.71
N GLU A 214 14.02 -7.33 1.16
CA GLU A 214 14.18 -6.96 2.57
C GLU A 214 13.02 -7.42 3.46
N TYR A 215 11.84 -7.71 2.91
CA TYR A 215 10.72 -8.30 3.67
C TYR A 215 11.10 -9.65 4.28
N LYS A 216 12.00 -10.41 3.64
CA LYS A 216 12.55 -11.68 4.17
C LYS A 216 13.22 -11.49 5.54
N ASN A 217 13.77 -10.31 5.82
CA ASN A 217 14.40 -10.00 7.10
C ASN A 217 13.41 -9.87 8.26
N LEU A 218 12.13 -9.68 7.97
CA LEU A 218 11.08 -9.58 8.98
C LEU A 218 10.50 -10.93 9.37
N MET A 219 10.65 -11.95 8.53
CA MET A 219 10.16 -13.31 8.82
C MET A 219 10.81 -13.82 10.09
N ASN A 220 10.01 -14.38 10.98
CA ASN A 220 10.46 -14.93 12.27
C ASN A 220 11.24 -13.96 13.16
N ARG A 221 11.17 -12.66 12.87
CA ARG A 221 11.89 -11.63 13.60
C ARG A 221 11.02 -11.07 14.72
N LYS A 222 11.65 -10.85 15.86
CA LYS A 222 11.06 -10.18 17.01
C LYS A 222 10.68 -8.73 16.64
N GLY A 223 9.46 -8.32 17.02
CA GLY A 223 8.93 -7.00 16.64
C GLY A 223 8.30 -6.95 15.25
N THR A 224 8.11 -8.11 14.62
CA THR A 224 7.23 -8.27 13.46
C THR A 224 5.90 -8.83 13.92
N TRP A 225 4.81 -8.23 13.49
CA TRP A 225 3.45 -8.53 13.95
C TRP A 225 2.55 -8.91 12.78
N GLY A 226 1.57 -9.78 13.02
CA GLY A 226 0.62 -10.25 12.02
C GLY A 226 0.84 -11.69 11.60
N ARG A 227 0.54 -12.00 10.34
CA ARG A 227 0.54 -13.37 9.81
C ARG A 227 1.62 -13.53 8.75
N CYS A 228 2.29 -14.69 8.74
CA CYS A 228 3.22 -15.09 7.70
C CYS A 228 2.93 -16.56 7.37
N ASP A 229 1.70 -16.83 6.94
CA ASP A 229 1.20 -18.17 6.73
C ASP A 229 1.59 -18.72 5.36
N GLU A 230 2.04 -17.88 4.42
CA GLU A 230 2.69 -18.29 3.17
C GLU A 230 3.98 -19.09 3.46
N GLY A 231 4.70 -18.72 4.52
CA GLY A 231 5.94 -19.39 4.91
C GLY A 231 7.18 -18.87 4.18
N GLU A 232 7.00 -18.01 3.19
CA GLU A 232 8.06 -17.34 2.42
C GLU A 232 7.64 -15.91 2.03
N VAL A 233 8.56 -15.19 1.43
CA VAL A 233 8.34 -13.89 0.77
C VAL A 233 8.67 -14.06 -0.69
N CYS A 234 7.65 -13.98 -1.55
CA CYS A 234 7.80 -14.06 -2.99
C CYS A 234 8.24 -12.71 -3.54
N SER A 235 9.53 -12.47 -3.55
CA SER A 235 10.14 -11.25 -4.07
C SER A 235 10.98 -11.53 -5.31
N ALA A 236 11.36 -10.50 -6.04
CA ALA A 236 12.41 -10.63 -7.06
C ALA A 236 13.68 -11.26 -6.45
N ASP A 237 14.38 -12.09 -7.23
CA ASP A 237 15.68 -12.63 -6.83
C ASP A 237 16.78 -11.55 -6.89
N ILE A 238 16.62 -10.61 -7.81
CA ILE A 238 17.53 -9.47 -7.96
C ILE A 238 17.09 -8.33 -7.03
N ASN A 239 17.99 -7.96 -6.13
CA ASN A 239 17.83 -6.75 -5.30
C ASN A 239 18.45 -5.55 -6.02
N SER A 240 17.60 -4.69 -6.59
CA SER A 240 18.04 -3.49 -7.33
C SER A 240 18.44 -2.30 -6.44
N GLY A 241 18.26 -2.41 -5.12
CA GLY A 241 18.61 -1.35 -4.18
C GLY A 241 17.52 -0.30 -3.95
N MET A 242 16.26 -0.61 -4.23
CA MET A 242 15.14 0.30 -3.96
C MET A 242 15.04 0.63 -2.46
N PHE A 243 15.17 -0.37 -1.59
CA PHE A 243 15.19 -0.16 -0.14
C PHE A 243 16.33 0.76 0.30
N ALA A 244 17.54 0.57 -0.25
CA ALA A 244 18.67 1.44 0.02
C ALA A 244 18.37 2.89 -0.39
N SER A 245 17.68 3.09 -1.50
CA SER A 245 17.27 4.42 -1.96
C SER A 245 16.27 5.08 -1.00
N PHE A 246 15.30 4.34 -0.46
CA PHE A 246 14.42 4.83 0.59
C PHE A 246 15.20 5.25 1.84
N ALA A 247 16.15 4.44 2.27
CA ALA A 247 16.99 4.72 3.45
C ALA A 247 17.88 5.96 3.27
N GLU A 248 18.43 6.17 2.07
CA GLU A 248 19.27 7.34 1.76
C GLU A 248 18.45 8.63 1.62
N CYS A 249 17.29 8.58 0.95
CA CYS A 249 16.40 9.73 0.75
C CYS A 249 15.72 10.17 2.04
N LYS A 250 15.48 9.26 2.98
CA LYS A 250 14.92 9.53 4.33
C LYS A 250 13.50 10.11 4.33
N ASP A 251 12.77 10.04 3.24
CA ASP A 251 11.39 10.50 3.16
C ASP A 251 10.39 9.36 3.47
N VAL A 252 10.58 8.17 2.90
CA VAL A 252 9.68 7.03 3.10
C VAL A 252 9.74 6.53 4.55
N MET A 253 8.57 6.49 5.18
CA MET A 253 8.35 5.95 6.53
C MET A 253 7.91 4.49 6.48
N GLY A 254 7.14 4.13 5.45
CA GLY A 254 6.56 2.81 5.29
C GLY A 254 6.34 2.44 3.84
N VAL A 255 6.46 1.15 3.58
CA VAL A 255 6.26 0.49 2.28
C VAL A 255 5.14 -0.53 2.45
N PHE A 256 4.16 -0.49 1.57
CA PHE A 256 2.95 -1.30 1.62
C PHE A 256 2.79 -2.08 0.33
N VAL A 257 2.74 -3.41 0.44
CA VAL A 257 2.74 -4.35 -0.69
C VAL A 257 1.57 -5.33 -0.61
N GLY A 258 1.38 -6.13 -1.64
CA GLY A 258 0.47 -7.27 -1.72
C GLY A 258 1.19 -8.55 -2.09
N HIS A 259 0.64 -9.31 -3.06
CA HIS A 259 1.24 -10.44 -3.74
C HIS A 259 1.17 -11.78 -2.99
N ASP A 260 1.63 -11.83 -1.75
CA ASP A 260 1.60 -13.04 -0.92
C ASP A 260 0.31 -13.02 -0.08
N HIS A 261 -0.74 -13.77 -0.48
CA HIS A 261 -2.10 -13.61 0.04
C HIS A 261 -2.27 -14.02 1.51
N ASP A 262 -1.46 -14.98 1.98
CA ASP A 262 -1.48 -15.44 3.37
C ASP A 262 -0.39 -14.77 4.23
N ASN A 263 0.33 -13.79 3.66
CA ASN A 263 1.16 -12.86 4.41
C ASN A 263 0.38 -11.59 4.76
N GLU A 264 0.42 -11.21 6.02
CA GLU A 264 -0.20 -9.97 6.53
C GLU A 264 0.62 -9.47 7.73
N PHE A 265 1.93 -9.43 7.59
CA PHE A 265 2.79 -8.94 8.65
C PHE A 265 3.25 -7.50 8.43
N ILE A 266 3.64 -6.87 9.52
CA ILE A 266 4.16 -5.51 9.59
C ILE A 266 5.31 -5.45 10.59
N GLY A 267 6.37 -4.75 10.25
CA GLY A 267 7.54 -4.60 11.12
C GLY A 267 8.48 -3.50 10.64
N LEU A 268 9.54 -3.26 11.41
CA LEU A 268 10.54 -2.24 11.09
C LEU A 268 11.83 -2.88 10.55
N GLU A 269 12.27 -2.47 9.37
CA GLU A 269 13.59 -2.76 8.82
C GLU A 269 14.39 -1.46 8.70
N LYS A 270 15.52 -1.35 9.42
CA LYS A 270 16.36 -0.14 9.42
C LYS A 270 15.59 1.18 9.62
N GLY A 271 14.52 1.14 10.43
CA GLY A 271 13.69 2.32 10.71
C GLY A 271 12.63 2.64 9.66
N ILE A 272 12.48 1.82 8.62
CA ILE A 272 11.40 1.89 7.63
C ILE A 272 10.41 0.76 7.95
N CYS A 273 9.13 1.07 7.99
CA CYS A 273 8.09 0.07 8.14
C CYS A 273 7.91 -0.69 6.82
N LEU A 274 7.92 -2.01 6.88
CA LEU A 274 7.55 -2.89 5.77
C LEU A 274 6.27 -3.64 6.17
N ALA A 275 5.24 -3.53 5.34
CA ALA A 275 3.93 -4.09 5.63
C ALA A 275 3.30 -4.75 4.41
N TYR A 276 2.74 -5.94 4.60
CA TYR A 276 1.79 -6.51 3.64
C TYR A 276 0.41 -5.89 3.82
N GLY A 277 -0.33 -5.72 2.73
CA GLY A 277 -1.76 -5.49 2.75
C GLY A 277 -2.53 -6.73 3.21
N ARG A 278 -3.82 -6.56 3.49
CA ARG A 278 -4.73 -7.68 3.69
C ARG A 278 -5.36 -8.04 2.34
N VAL A 279 -5.23 -9.30 1.93
CA VAL A 279 -5.91 -9.82 0.73
C VAL A 279 -7.40 -9.44 0.76
N THR A 280 -7.88 -8.86 -0.36
CA THR A 280 -9.23 -8.28 -0.42
C THR A 280 -10.22 -9.16 -1.14
N GLY A 281 -9.79 -9.81 -2.22
CA GLY A 281 -10.68 -10.54 -3.11
C GLY A 281 -11.05 -11.93 -2.65
N THR A 282 -12.29 -12.30 -2.87
CA THR A 282 -12.80 -13.64 -2.51
C THR A 282 -12.20 -14.74 -3.38
N ASP A 283 -11.88 -14.41 -4.64
CA ASP A 283 -11.35 -15.36 -5.62
C ASP A 283 -9.81 -15.53 -5.50
N ALA A 284 -9.15 -14.67 -4.74
CA ALA A 284 -7.76 -14.87 -4.35
C ALA A 284 -7.61 -16.11 -3.45
N TYR A 285 -6.50 -16.84 -3.59
CA TYR A 285 -6.19 -17.96 -2.69
C TYR A 285 -5.96 -17.47 -1.25
N GLY A 286 -5.80 -18.41 -0.32
CA GLY A 286 -5.47 -18.15 1.06
C GLY A 286 -6.64 -18.17 2.03
N GLY A 287 -6.31 -18.27 3.32
CA GLY A 287 -7.24 -18.51 4.41
C GLY A 287 -7.60 -17.28 5.24
N LEU A 288 -7.02 -16.11 4.97
CA LEU A 288 -7.26 -14.89 5.75
C LEU A 288 -8.66 -14.32 5.47
N VAL A 289 -9.31 -13.81 6.50
CA VAL A 289 -10.55 -13.04 6.36
C VAL A 289 -10.28 -11.81 5.49
N ARG A 290 -11.06 -11.64 4.43
CA ARG A 290 -10.87 -10.56 3.45
C ARG A 290 -11.13 -9.18 4.06
N GLY A 291 -10.33 -8.19 3.65
CA GLY A 291 -10.42 -6.84 4.19
C GLY A 291 -9.51 -5.85 3.48
N GLY A 292 -9.05 -4.85 4.23
CA GLY A 292 -8.08 -3.85 3.76
C GLY A 292 -7.18 -3.39 4.91
N ARG A 293 -6.00 -2.90 4.58
CA ARG A 293 -5.11 -2.25 5.55
C ARG A 293 -5.36 -0.75 5.56
N VAL A 294 -5.47 -0.21 6.74
CA VAL A 294 -5.67 1.23 6.97
C VAL A 294 -4.36 1.85 7.44
N ILE A 295 -4.06 3.04 6.94
CA ILE A 295 -2.91 3.83 7.35
C ILE A 295 -3.39 5.25 7.64
N GLU A 296 -3.25 5.72 8.87
CA GLU A 296 -3.60 7.07 9.30
C GLU A 296 -2.32 7.88 9.56
N MET A 297 -2.05 8.86 8.70
CA MET A 297 -0.89 9.74 8.78
C MET A 297 -1.20 10.99 9.60
N TYR A 298 -0.17 11.57 10.23
CA TYR A 298 -0.29 12.78 11.05
C TYR A 298 0.46 13.96 10.43
N GLU A 299 -0.20 15.11 10.32
CA GLU A 299 0.33 16.32 9.68
C GLU A 299 1.59 16.82 10.38
N GLY A 300 2.68 16.93 9.61
CA GLY A 300 3.95 17.48 10.11
C GLY A 300 4.76 16.51 10.97
N GLU A 301 4.30 15.27 11.14
CA GLU A 301 4.97 14.24 11.91
C GLU A 301 5.49 13.11 11.01
N ARG A 302 6.64 12.55 11.37
CA ARG A 302 7.09 11.27 10.81
C ARG A 302 6.43 10.14 11.59
N ARG A 303 5.12 10.05 11.44
CA ARG A 303 4.27 9.13 12.20
C ARG A 303 3.09 8.67 11.36
N PHE A 304 2.72 7.42 11.53
CA PHE A 304 1.42 6.88 11.13
C PHE A 304 1.01 5.75 12.07
N ASP A 305 -0.29 5.52 12.14
CA ASP A 305 -0.88 4.33 12.74
C ASP A 305 -1.42 3.44 11.61
N SER A 306 -1.34 2.12 11.76
CA SER A 306 -1.87 1.18 10.77
C SER A 306 -2.59 0.04 11.45
N TRP A 307 -3.69 -0.40 10.86
CA TRP A 307 -4.46 -1.57 11.28
C TRP A 307 -5.10 -2.24 10.08
N VAL A 308 -5.60 -3.46 10.28
CA VAL A 308 -6.42 -4.16 9.31
C VAL A 308 -7.88 -3.97 9.66
N THR A 309 -8.72 -3.72 8.66
CA THR A 309 -10.18 -3.67 8.81
C THR A 309 -10.81 -4.73 7.92
N THR A 310 -11.66 -5.55 8.54
CA THR A 310 -12.45 -6.57 7.89
C THR A 310 -13.95 -6.26 8.10
N PRO A 311 -14.88 -6.95 7.43
CA PRO A 311 -16.31 -6.83 7.76
C PRO A 311 -16.64 -7.14 9.23
N HIS A 312 -15.74 -7.81 9.94
CA HIS A 312 -15.92 -8.19 11.35
C HIS A 312 -15.31 -7.19 12.35
N GLY A 313 -14.60 -6.17 11.87
CA GLY A 313 -13.97 -5.16 12.71
C GLY A 313 -12.49 -4.96 12.45
N LYS A 314 -11.84 -4.26 13.38
CA LYS A 314 -10.42 -3.91 13.31
C LYS A 314 -9.54 -4.98 13.95
N GLU A 315 -8.38 -5.20 13.34
CA GLU A 315 -7.36 -6.13 13.81
C GLU A 315 -5.98 -5.48 13.73
N PHE A 316 -5.05 -5.85 14.61
CA PHE A 316 -3.61 -5.57 14.52
C PHE A 316 -3.22 -4.10 14.33
N ALA A 317 -3.57 -3.23 15.26
CA ALA A 317 -3.06 -1.86 15.21
C ALA A 317 -1.54 -1.83 15.49
N PHE A 318 -0.82 -1.06 14.67
CA PHE A 318 0.63 -0.87 14.72
C PHE A 318 0.96 0.61 14.65
N TYR A 319 1.87 1.08 15.48
CA TYR A 319 2.23 2.49 15.62
C TYR A 319 3.66 2.75 15.16
N TYR A 320 3.81 3.44 14.03
CA TYR A 320 5.11 3.90 13.56
C TYR A 320 5.45 5.26 14.19
N PRO A 321 6.68 5.54 14.66
CA PRO A 321 7.91 4.74 14.52
C PRO A 321 8.19 3.79 15.70
N SER A 322 7.32 3.69 16.68
CA SER A 322 7.60 2.91 17.90
C SER A 322 7.66 1.39 17.65
N GLY A 323 6.93 0.91 16.64
CA GLY A 323 6.75 -0.52 16.41
C GLY A 323 5.90 -1.23 17.47
N ILE A 324 5.21 -0.45 18.31
CA ILE A 324 4.30 -0.96 19.35
C ILE A 324 2.94 -1.26 18.73
N THR A 325 2.22 -2.23 19.25
CA THR A 325 0.84 -2.55 18.86
C THR A 325 -0.16 -1.98 19.88
N SER A 326 -1.42 -1.83 19.47
CA SER A 326 -2.50 -1.42 20.39
C SER A 326 -2.64 -2.35 21.58
N ILE A 327 -2.30 -3.61 21.41
CA ILE A 327 -2.36 -4.62 22.44
C ILE A 327 -1.31 -4.41 23.51
N ASP A 328 -0.13 -3.93 23.12
CA ASP A 328 0.90 -3.55 24.08
C ASP A 328 0.42 -2.43 24.99
N GLU A 329 -0.33 -1.46 24.43
CA GLU A 329 -0.88 -0.34 25.20
C GLU A 329 -2.05 -0.74 26.10
N GLU A 330 -2.89 -1.64 25.64
CA GLU A 330 -4.07 -2.13 26.37
C GLU A 330 -3.74 -3.27 27.34
N GLY A 331 -2.52 -3.81 27.28
CA GLY A 331 -2.14 -5.00 28.02
C GLY A 331 -2.80 -6.28 27.51
N ALA A 332 -3.39 -6.21 26.31
CA ALA A 332 -4.00 -7.34 25.63
C ALA A 332 -2.93 -8.16 24.89
N TYR A 333 -3.36 -9.17 24.12
CA TYR A 333 -2.48 -10.22 23.68
C TYR A 333 -2.65 -10.58 22.20
N LEU A 334 -1.59 -10.43 21.44
CA LEU A 334 -1.51 -10.95 20.08
C LEU A 334 -0.36 -11.94 19.93
N PRO A 335 -0.56 -13.05 19.22
CA PRO A 335 0.54 -13.92 18.88
C PRO A 335 1.52 -13.16 17.95
N ALA A 336 2.81 -13.39 18.17
CA ALA A 336 3.83 -12.95 17.26
C ALA A 336 3.63 -13.62 15.88
N VAL A 337 4.19 -13.00 14.84
CA VAL A 337 4.24 -13.58 13.49
C VAL A 337 4.70 -15.03 13.56
N ASN A 338 4.09 -15.88 12.75
CA ASN A 338 4.36 -17.32 12.65
C ASN A 338 3.96 -18.17 13.87
N VAL A 339 3.37 -17.57 14.89
CA VAL A 339 2.83 -18.35 15.99
C VAL A 339 1.37 -18.65 15.69
N LYS A 340 1.09 -19.75 15.04
CA LYS A 340 -0.27 -20.30 15.04
C LYS A 340 -0.67 -20.56 16.49
N PRO A 341 -1.88 -20.18 16.91
CA PRO A 341 -2.35 -20.49 18.25
C PRO A 341 -2.14 -21.96 18.52
N LYS A 342 -1.23 -22.28 19.43
CA LYS A 342 -0.95 -23.68 19.75
C LYS A 342 -2.06 -24.20 20.62
N LYS A 343 -2.53 -25.40 20.31
CA LYS A 343 -3.45 -26.14 21.18
C LYS A 343 -2.81 -26.45 22.53
N HIS A 344 -1.50 -26.68 22.49
CA HIS A 344 -0.64 -26.86 23.67
C HIS A 344 0.61 -26.00 23.54
N GLY A 345 1.18 -25.58 24.67
CA GLY A 345 2.43 -24.83 24.75
C GLY A 345 2.24 -23.35 25.03
N VAL A 346 3.11 -22.52 24.47
CA VAL A 346 3.19 -21.10 24.77
C VAL A 346 2.92 -20.29 23.52
N ASN A 347 2.00 -19.34 23.61
CA ASN A 347 1.85 -18.27 22.67
C ASN A 347 2.49 -17.01 23.26
N TYR A 348 3.26 -16.33 22.44
CA TYR A 348 4.02 -15.17 22.87
C TYR A 348 3.30 -13.90 22.48
N THR A 349 3.30 -12.97 23.43
CA THR A 349 3.07 -11.55 23.16
C THR A 349 4.37 -10.83 23.44
N TYR A 350 4.78 -10.00 22.51
CA TYR A 350 6.02 -9.30 22.59
C TYR A 350 5.80 -7.79 22.74
N TYR A 351 6.41 -7.22 23.77
CA TYR A 351 6.43 -5.78 24.02
C TYR A 351 7.85 -5.27 24.03
N GLU A 352 8.03 -4.04 23.63
CA GLU A 352 9.31 -3.36 23.71
C GLU A 352 9.22 -2.08 24.54
N GLY A 353 10.37 -1.61 25.03
CA GLY A 353 10.43 -0.41 25.86
C GLY A 353 9.90 -0.62 27.27
N LYS A 354 8.91 0.17 27.67
CA LYS A 354 8.35 0.16 29.03
C LYS A 354 7.41 -1.01 29.33
N PHE A 355 7.03 -1.79 28.33
CA PHE A 355 6.05 -2.86 28.50
C PHE A 355 6.69 -4.16 29.00
N LYS A 356 5.90 -4.93 29.73
CA LYS A 356 6.28 -6.28 30.11
C LYS A 356 6.21 -7.22 28.93
N LYS A 357 7.17 -8.14 28.86
CA LYS A 357 7.11 -9.30 27.97
C LYS A 357 6.33 -10.39 28.69
N THR A 358 5.21 -10.82 28.10
CA THR A 358 4.36 -11.86 28.67
C THR A 358 4.22 -13.03 27.72
N ALA A 359 3.84 -14.17 28.26
CA ALA A 359 3.47 -15.35 27.51
C ALA A 359 2.24 -16.00 28.17
N ASP A 360 1.35 -16.48 27.32
CA ASP A 360 0.23 -17.28 27.76
C ASP A 360 0.52 -18.76 27.51
N ILE A 361 0.35 -19.55 28.56
CA ILE A 361 0.53 -21.00 28.51
C ILE A 361 -0.84 -21.64 28.30
N PHE A 362 -0.94 -22.46 27.25
CA PHE A 362 -2.18 -23.11 26.87
C PHE A 362 -2.09 -24.63 27.00
N ASN A 363 -3.19 -25.21 27.42
CA ASN A 363 -3.43 -26.63 27.38
C ASN A 363 -4.80 -26.90 26.77
N ASN A 364 -4.86 -27.68 25.68
CA ASN A 364 -6.08 -27.96 24.92
C ASN A 364 -6.85 -26.68 24.49
N GLY A 365 -6.13 -25.62 24.15
CA GLY A 365 -6.72 -24.32 23.78
C GLY A 365 -7.25 -23.50 24.96
N LYS A 366 -7.11 -23.99 26.21
CA LYS A 366 -7.50 -23.24 27.41
C LYS A 366 -6.28 -22.53 27.99
N LYS A 367 -6.40 -21.25 28.26
CA LYS A 367 -5.36 -20.46 28.93
C LYS A 367 -5.16 -20.98 30.35
N MET A 368 -3.95 -21.36 30.69
CA MET A 368 -3.60 -21.92 32.02
C MET A 368 -2.86 -20.89 32.86
N LYS A 369 -1.97 -20.12 32.26
CA LYS A 369 -1.10 -19.21 32.97
C LYS A 369 -0.63 -18.08 32.07
N GLU A 370 -0.47 -16.90 32.63
CA GLU A 370 0.28 -15.79 32.07
C GLU A 370 1.63 -15.68 32.78
N GLY A 371 2.68 -15.48 32.03
CA GLY A 371 4.04 -15.42 32.55
C GLY A 371 4.86 -14.30 31.93
N VAL A 372 5.94 -13.94 32.62
CA VAL A 372 6.90 -12.94 32.13
C VAL A 372 7.94 -13.62 31.21
N LEU A 373 8.13 -13.07 30.01
CA LEU A 373 8.98 -13.64 28.95
C LEU A 373 10.49 -13.46 29.14
N ASN A 374 10.97 -13.15 30.33
CA ASN A 374 12.39 -12.78 30.56
C ASN A 374 13.40 -13.86 30.13
N ASN A 375 12.96 -15.11 29.97
CA ASN A 375 13.86 -16.26 29.69
C ASN A 375 13.52 -17.00 28.39
N PHE A 376 12.66 -16.45 27.52
CA PHE A 376 12.18 -17.17 26.35
C PHE A 376 12.67 -16.57 25.01
N ILE A 377 13.74 -15.76 25.06
CA ILE A 377 14.27 -15.08 23.89
C ILE A 377 15.76 -15.27 23.84
#